data_bf678cdf99c5f615276c63bb333638fb
#
_entry.id   bf678cdf99c5f615276c63bb333638fb
#
_cell.length_a   1.000
_cell.length_b   1.000
_cell.length_c   1.000
_cell.angle_alpha   90.00
_cell.angle_beta   90.00
_cell.angle_gamma   90.00
#
_symmetry.space_group_name_H-M   'P 1'
#
loop_
_entity.id
_entity.type
_entity.pdbx_description
1 polymer ?
#
loop_
_entity_poly.entity_id
_entity_poly.type
_entity_poly.pdbx_seq_one_letter_code
_entity_poly.pdbx_strand_id
1 'polypeptide(L)'
;MRQHRGVVSTGALRAHLLAARMAGTVATSREVSLRNYRLFAARDPRVTIGLDPRLAWKSSDLIALMADKCGVSADPRHTSGPDMIDPERTLAALDAFAERLADAARNRSPVLLGTGHPHRLIGFYAALADALSAAGCAVLTPAHGRCVDITTRFGLRTYNLDYVRGVALVREAGVRGAGCGAGAHTHSPLPVRTALAAAAEAGGPLPELVVGDHGWVCGAGQLGFVAIGLGDTDDPALFVGEAEGRVSVVVPLDDAVRSDYYRPLTRYVLNRACLSQ
;
A
#
# COMPACT_ATOMS: atom_id res chain seq x y z
N MET A 1 25.20 -25.62 8.32
CA MET A 1 24.73 -24.78 9.46
C MET A 1 23.49 -24.02 8.99
N ARG A 2 22.28 -24.43 9.40
CA ARG A 2 21.06 -23.63 9.20
C ARG A 2 21.14 -22.46 10.21
N GLN A 3 21.40 -21.26 9.72
CA GLN A 3 21.19 -20.05 10.53
C GLN A 3 19.72 -20.04 10.97
N HIS A 4 19.44 -20.20 12.24
CA HIS A 4 18.16 -19.86 12.83
C HIS A 4 17.92 -18.37 12.52
N ARG A 5 17.18 -18.06 11.47
CA ARG A 5 16.69 -16.70 11.23
C ARG A 5 15.68 -16.43 12.36
N GLY A 6 16.15 -15.77 13.43
CA GLY A 6 15.35 -15.51 14.61
C GLY A 6 14.05 -14.81 14.25
N VAL A 7 12.96 -15.25 14.86
CA VAL A 7 11.65 -14.61 14.79
C VAL A 7 11.78 -13.19 15.31
N VAL A 8 11.35 -12.20 14.52
CA VAL A 8 11.33 -10.81 14.97
C VAL A 8 10.21 -10.67 16.01
N SER A 9 10.58 -10.39 17.27
CA SER A 9 9.59 -10.15 18.31
C SER A 9 8.86 -8.81 18.10
N THR A 10 7.64 -8.70 18.61
CA THR A 10 6.85 -7.45 18.57
C THR A 10 7.61 -6.27 19.17
N GLY A 11 8.31 -6.48 20.31
CA GLY A 11 9.14 -5.43 20.92
C GLY A 11 10.34 -5.01 20.07
N ALA A 12 10.99 -5.97 19.41
CA ALA A 12 12.11 -5.65 18.48
C ALA A 12 11.60 -4.90 17.25
N LEU A 13 10.44 -5.28 16.70
CA LEU A 13 9.83 -4.55 15.58
C LEU A 13 9.41 -3.15 16.01
N ARG A 14 8.77 -2.99 17.18
CA ARG A 14 8.41 -1.68 17.72
C ARG A 14 9.63 -0.74 17.82
N ALA A 15 10.72 -1.23 18.39
CA ALA A 15 11.96 -0.45 18.48
C ALA A 15 12.49 -0.06 17.09
N HIS A 16 12.41 -0.98 16.11
CA HIS A 16 12.83 -0.71 14.74
C HIS A 16 11.93 0.33 14.06
N LEU A 17 10.60 0.23 14.19
CA LEU A 17 9.65 1.19 13.62
C LEU A 17 9.95 2.63 14.09
N LEU A 18 10.24 2.80 15.38
CA LEU A 18 10.61 4.10 15.96
C LEU A 18 11.97 4.57 15.46
N ALA A 19 13.00 3.70 15.47
CA ALA A 19 14.35 4.06 15.06
C ALA A 19 14.44 4.39 13.55
N ALA A 20 13.67 3.69 12.73
CA ALA A 20 13.58 3.91 11.29
C ALA A 20 12.58 5.03 10.91
N ARG A 21 11.90 5.63 11.90
CA ARG A 21 10.86 6.66 11.72
C ARG A 21 9.70 6.21 10.82
N MET A 22 9.44 4.91 10.77
CA MET A 22 8.27 4.35 10.11
C MET A 22 7.00 4.57 10.95
N ALA A 23 7.17 4.70 12.27
CA ALA A 23 6.16 5.11 13.24
C ALA A 23 6.83 6.01 14.30
N GLY A 24 6.06 6.51 15.27
CA GLY A 24 6.48 7.58 16.15
C GLY A 24 6.43 8.92 15.41
N THR A 25 7.43 9.77 15.60
CA THR A 25 7.58 11.00 14.83
C THR A 25 8.06 10.67 13.43
N VAL A 26 7.22 10.91 12.42
CA VAL A 26 7.48 10.58 11.01
C VAL A 26 8.01 11.77 10.20
N ALA A 27 8.44 11.52 8.95
CA ALA A 27 8.94 12.58 8.07
C ALA A 27 7.82 13.40 7.45
N THR A 28 6.66 12.80 7.25
CA THR A 28 5.47 13.49 6.74
C THR A 28 5.06 14.60 7.71
N SER A 29 4.84 15.80 7.18
CA SER A 29 4.52 16.96 8.02
C SER A 29 3.02 17.12 8.19
N ARG A 30 2.64 17.66 9.34
CA ARG A 30 1.25 17.97 9.69
C ARG A 30 0.57 18.87 8.67
N GLU A 31 1.31 19.84 8.11
CA GLU A 31 0.80 20.74 7.07
C GLU A 31 0.38 19.97 5.82
N VAL A 32 1.17 18.97 5.41
CA VAL A 32 0.88 18.12 4.25
C VAL A 32 -0.35 17.28 4.53
N SER A 33 -0.41 16.60 5.68
CA SER A 33 -1.57 15.80 6.09
C SER A 33 -2.86 16.64 6.09
N LEU A 34 -2.87 17.80 6.76
CA LEU A 34 -4.04 18.67 6.83
C LEU A 34 -4.43 19.26 5.47
N ARG A 35 -3.45 19.54 4.58
CA ARG A 35 -3.73 19.94 3.21
C ARG A 35 -4.45 18.82 2.46
N ASN A 36 -3.96 17.60 2.54
CA ASN A 36 -4.54 16.46 1.87
C ASN A 36 -5.94 16.12 2.41
N TYR A 37 -6.19 16.30 3.72
CA TYR A 37 -7.55 16.13 4.27
C TYR A 37 -8.54 17.15 3.70
N ARG A 38 -8.12 18.41 3.52
CA ARG A 38 -8.96 19.42 2.86
C ARG A 38 -9.21 19.11 1.38
N LEU A 39 -8.20 18.64 0.67
CA LEU A 39 -8.34 18.22 -0.72
C LEU A 39 -9.25 16.99 -0.85
N PHE A 40 -9.13 16.02 0.05
CA PHE A 40 -10.01 14.85 0.07
C PHE A 40 -11.47 15.25 0.35
N ALA A 41 -11.71 16.12 1.33
CA ALA A 41 -13.05 16.66 1.61
C ALA A 41 -13.65 17.39 0.38
N ALA A 42 -12.81 18.02 -0.44
CA ALA A 42 -13.18 18.62 -1.72
C ALA A 42 -13.25 17.60 -2.90
N ARG A 43 -13.05 16.30 -2.63
CA ARG A 43 -13.03 15.20 -3.63
C ARG A 43 -11.99 15.39 -4.72
N ASP A 44 -10.83 15.98 -4.40
CA ASP A 44 -9.73 16.14 -5.35
C ASP A 44 -9.19 14.75 -5.75
N PRO A 45 -9.17 14.41 -7.06
CA PRO A 45 -8.76 13.08 -7.52
C PRO A 45 -7.31 12.73 -7.21
N ARG A 46 -6.44 13.72 -6.95
CA ARG A 46 -5.04 13.50 -6.58
C ARG A 46 -4.87 12.86 -5.21
N VAL A 47 -5.86 13.03 -4.32
CA VAL A 47 -5.83 12.49 -2.95
C VAL A 47 -6.94 11.50 -2.66
N THR A 48 -7.99 11.42 -3.49
CA THR A 48 -8.96 10.32 -3.41
C THR A 48 -8.41 9.02 -4.02
N ILE A 49 -7.37 9.13 -4.85
CA ILE A 49 -6.59 8.03 -5.45
C ILE A 49 -7.42 6.84 -5.94
N GLY A 50 -8.60 7.16 -6.50
CA GLY A 50 -9.53 6.19 -7.08
C GLY A 50 -10.66 5.73 -6.19
N LEU A 51 -10.71 6.15 -4.93
CA LEU A 51 -11.84 5.97 -4.05
C LEU A 51 -12.91 7.03 -4.38
N ASP A 52 -14.17 6.61 -4.48
CA ASP A 52 -15.34 7.48 -4.47
C ASP A 52 -16.05 7.31 -3.12
N PRO A 53 -15.82 8.23 -2.16
CA PRO A 53 -16.37 8.09 -0.81
C PRO A 53 -17.91 8.14 -0.82
N ARG A 54 -18.54 7.22 -0.06
CA ARG A 54 -20.01 7.19 0.09
C ARG A 54 -20.52 8.34 0.93
N LEU A 55 -19.75 8.73 1.94
CA LEU A 55 -20.12 9.80 2.86
C LEU A 55 -19.50 11.14 2.43
N ALA A 56 -20.14 12.22 2.88
CA ALA A 56 -19.61 13.57 2.74
C ALA A 56 -18.63 13.87 3.88
N TRP A 57 -17.38 13.45 3.72
CA TRP A 57 -16.33 13.66 4.71
C TRP A 57 -15.92 15.14 4.78
N LYS A 58 -15.92 15.69 6.00
CA LYS A 58 -15.36 17.02 6.27
C LYS A 58 -13.93 16.89 6.78
N SER A 59 -13.15 17.96 6.72
CA SER A 59 -11.78 17.96 7.26
C SER A 59 -11.73 17.59 8.75
N SER A 60 -12.74 17.97 9.54
CA SER A 60 -12.87 17.59 10.95
C SER A 60 -13.04 16.09 11.14
N ASP A 61 -13.85 15.45 10.27
CA ASP A 61 -14.13 14.02 10.34
C ASP A 61 -12.86 13.23 9.97
N LEU A 62 -12.11 13.74 8.99
CA LEU A 62 -10.82 13.16 8.59
C LEU A 62 -9.77 13.29 9.69
N ILE A 63 -9.68 14.43 10.38
CA ILE A 63 -8.78 14.58 11.54
C ILE A 63 -9.13 13.53 12.61
N ALA A 64 -10.41 13.35 12.91
CA ALA A 64 -10.86 12.38 13.90
C ALA A 64 -10.58 10.94 13.47
N LEU A 65 -10.86 10.59 12.18
CA LEU A 65 -10.57 9.28 11.62
C LEU A 65 -9.06 8.97 11.67
N MET A 66 -8.24 9.90 11.21
CA MET A 66 -6.79 9.70 11.16
C MET A 66 -6.17 9.64 12.55
N ALA A 67 -6.73 10.39 13.53
CA ALA A 67 -6.34 10.24 14.92
C ALA A 67 -6.70 8.86 15.48
N ASP A 68 -7.87 8.32 15.11
CA ASP A 68 -8.27 6.97 15.48
C ASP A 68 -7.41 5.91 14.78
N LYS A 69 -7.15 6.03 13.49
CA LYS A 69 -6.45 5.01 12.69
C LYS A 69 -4.93 5.05 12.81
N CYS A 70 -4.34 6.23 12.81
CA CYS A 70 -2.89 6.43 12.79
C CYS A 70 -2.32 6.90 14.14
N GLY A 71 -3.15 7.52 15.00
CA GLY A 71 -2.66 8.14 16.24
C GLY A 71 -2.10 9.56 16.03
N VAL A 72 -2.43 10.22 14.90
CA VAL A 72 -2.09 11.63 14.69
C VAL A 72 -2.82 12.52 15.69
N SER A 73 -2.35 13.76 15.86
CA SER A 73 -3.02 14.72 16.75
C SER A 73 -4.47 14.99 16.32
N ALA A 74 -5.42 14.83 17.24
CA ALA A 74 -6.82 15.21 17.05
C ALA A 74 -7.06 16.71 17.23
N ASP A 75 -6.10 17.48 17.77
CA ASP A 75 -6.24 18.93 17.96
C ASP A 75 -6.16 19.67 16.61
N PRO A 76 -7.25 20.31 16.15
CA PRO A 76 -7.25 21.07 14.90
C PRO A 76 -6.33 22.29 14.92
N ARG A 77 -5.89 22.74 16.10
CA ARG A 77 -4.94 23.86 16.27
C ARG A 77 -3.49 23.41 16.08
N HIS A 78 -3.21 22.11 16.15
CA HIS A 78 -1.90 21.54 15.82
C HIS A 78 -1.78 21.49 14.29
N THR A 79 -1.20 22.52 13.69
CA THR A 79 -1.21 22.74 12.23
C THR A 79 0.15 22.57 11.56
N SER A 80 1.22 22.37 12.32
CA SER A 80 2.59 22.36 11.78
C SER A 80 3.51 21.42 12.54
N GLY A 81 4.63 21.09 11.91
CA GLY A 81 5.67 20.20 12.42
C GLY A 81 5.52 18.77 11.92
N PRO A 82 6.38 17.85 12.40
CA PRO A 82 6.30 16.43 12.02
C PRO A 82 4.97 15.84 12.50
N ASP A 83 4.37 14.97 11.69
CA ASP A 83 3.21 14.21 12.13
C ASP A 83 3.64 12.99 12.97
N MET A 84 2.68 12.27 13.53
CA MET A 84 2.93 11.11 14.38
C MET A 84 2.11 9.91 13.93
N ILE A 85 2.72 8.72 14.02
CA ILE A 85 2.03 7.45 13.89
C ILE A 85 2.24 6.65 15.18
N ASP A 86 1.16 6.20 15.79
CA ASP A 86 1.23 5.34 16.97
C ASP A 86 1.78 3.95 16.57
N PRO A 87 2.95 3.52 17.07
CA PRO A 87 3.53 2.24 16.72
C PRO A 87 2.65 1.04 17.14
N GLU A 88 1.80 1.18 18.15
CA GLU A 88 0.90 0.09 18.55
C GLU A 88 -0.22 -0.11 17.52
N ARG A 89 -0.70 0.98 16.89
CA ARG A 89 -1.66 0.89 15.77
C ARG A 89 -1.01 0.25 14.54
N THR A 90 0.23 0.61 14.23
CA THR A 90 1.01 -0.05 13.16
C THR A 90 1.15 -1.55 13.43
N LEU A 91 1.52 -1.95 14.65
CA LEU A 91 1.69 -3.36 15.02
C LEU A 91 0.38 -4.13 14.93
N ALA A 92 -0.71 -3.60 15.47
CA ALA A 92 -2.03 -4.23 15.40
C ALA A 92 -2.51 -4.40 13.94
N ALA A 93 -2.30 -3.38 13.11
CA ALA A 93 -2.66 -3.44 11.69
C ALA A 93 -1.75 -4.42 10.91
N LEU A 94 -0.46 -4.55 11.26
CA LEU A 94 0.44 -5.56 10.68
C LEU A 94 -0.01 -6.98 11.03
N ASP A 95 -0.51 -7.22 12.23
CA ASP A 95 -1.06 -8.51 12.61
C ASP A 95 -2.31 -8.84 11.77
N ALA A 96 -3.24 -7.90 11.62
CA ALA A 96 -4.42 -8.06 10.77
C ALA A 96 -4.05 -8.24 9.29
N PHE A 97 -3.03 -7.52 8.80
CA PHE A 97 -2.49 -7.67 7.45
C PHE A 97 -1.92 -9.09 7.25
N ALA A 98 -1.15 -9.59 8.21
CA ALA A 98 -0.59 -10.93 8.17
C ALA A 98 -1.68 -12.03 8.20
N GLU A 99 -2.77 -11.83 8.94
CA GLU A 99 -3.93 -12.73 8.91
C GLU A 99 -4.55 -12.84 7.52
N ARG A 100 -4.72 -11.72 6.80
CA ARG A 100 -5.23 -11.75 5.42
C ARG A 100 -4.33 -12.51 4.47
N LEU A 101 -3.00 -12.38 4.62
CA LEU A 101 -2.05 -13.17 3.84
C LEU A 101 -2.12 -14.66 4.20
N ALA A 102 -2.25 -15.00 5.49
CA ALA A 102 -2.42 -16.38 5.94
C ALA A 102 -3.72 -17.00 5.39
N ASP A 103 -4.82 -16.24 5.38
CA ASP A 103 -6.09 -16.69 4.78
C ASP A 103 -5.93 -16.98 3.29
N ALA A 104 -5.32 -16.07 2.54
CA ALA A 104 -5.05 -16.26 1.12
C ALA A 104 -4.18 -17.52 0.87
N ALA A 105 -3.14 -17.71 1.68
CA ALA A 105 -2.26 -18.87 1.57
C ALA A 105 -2.99 -20.20 1.89
N ARG A 106 -3.82 -20.23 2.96
CA ARG A 106 -4.60 -21.42 3.31
C ARG A 106 -5.57 -21.82 2.20
N ASN A 107 -6.18 -20.84 1.56
CA ASN A 107 -7.14 -21.05 0.47
C ASN A 107 -6.47 -21.18 -0.90
N ARG A 108 -5.15 -20.97 -0.99
CA ARG A 108 -4.40 -20.88 -2.26
C ARG A 108 -5.04 -19.87 -3.21
N SER A 109 -5.52 -18.77 -2.68
CA SER A 109 -6.25 -17.75 -3.43
C SER A 109 -5.41 -17.13 -4.53
N PRO A 110 -5.99 -16.78 -5.69
CA PRO A 110 -5.34 -15.91 -6.66
C PRO A 110 -5.10 -14.54 -6.05
N VAL A 111 -3.89 -14.02 -6.17
CA VAL A 111 -3.48 -12.74 -5.58
C VAL A 111 -2.88 -11.81 -6.62
N LEU A 112 -3.14 -10.52 -6.49
CA LEU A 112 -2.52 -9.47 -7.31
C LEU A 112 -1.77 -8.52 -6.39
N LEU A 113 -0.46 -8.34 -6.63
CA LEU A 113 0.35 -7.39 -5.87
C LEU A 113 0.78 -6.24 -6.76
N GLY A 114 0.81 -5.02 -6.21
CA GLY A 114 1.27 -3.86 -6.95
C GLY A 114 1.71 -2.71 -6.04
N THR A 115 2.52 -1.80 -6.58
CA THR A 115 3.03 -0.66 -5.82
C THR A 115 3.07 0.63 -6.62
N GLY A 116 2.64 1.71 -5.98
CA GLY A 116 2.88 3.08 -6.42
C GLY A 116 4.24 3.64 -6.00
N HIS A 117 4.94 2.97 -5.06
CA HIS A 117 6.26 3.34 -4.55
C HIS A 117 7.35 2.30 -4.88
N PRO A 118 7.63 1.99 -6.15
CA PRO A 118 8.52 0.88 -6.51
C PRO A 118 9.93 1.03 -5.95
N HIS A 119 10.47 2.24 -5.84
CA HIS A 119 11.80 2.49 -5.28
C HIS A 119 11.92 2.14 -3.78
N ARG A 120 10.81 2.11 -3.06
CA ARG A 120 10.77 1.88 -1.60
C ARG A 120 10.23 0.50 -1.27
N LEU A 121 9.10 0.10 -1.89
CA LEU A 121 8.28 -1.02 -1.45
C LEU A 121 8.42 -2.28 -2.31
N ILE A 122 9.08 -2.21 -3.48
CA ILE A 122 9.19 -3.39 -4.37
C ILE A 122 9.78 -4.60 -3.65
N GLY A 123 10.80 -4.41 -2.81
CA GLY A 123 11.44 -5.50 -2.06
C GLY A 123 10.52 -6.14 -1.01
N PHE A 124 9.68 -5.33 -0.36
CA PHE A 124 8.69 -5.79 0.60
C PHE A 124 7.62 -6.65 -0.11
N TYR A 125 6.94 -6.09 -1.11
CA TYR A 125 5.89 -6.81 -1.82
C TYR A 125 6.39 -8.03 -2.60
N ALA A 126 7.60 -7.97 -3.19
CA ALA A 126 8.20 -9.11 -3.86
C ALA A 126 8.45 -10.30 -2.90
N ALA A 127 8.86 -10.03 -1.67
CA ALA A 127 9.02 -11.09 -0.67
C ALA A 127 7.67 -11.70 -0.26
N LEU A 128 6.58 -10.90 -0.22
CA LEU A 128 5.23 -11.42 0.01
C LEU A 128 4.76 -12.26 -1.19
N ALA A 129 4.98 -11.80 -2.43
CA ALA A 129 4.62 -12.52 -3.65
C ALA A 129 5.32 -13.87 -3.72
N ASP A 130 6.63 -13.92 -3.47
CA ASP A 130 7.40 -15.16 -3.45
C ASP A 130 6.87 -16.14 -2.39
N ALA A 131 6.57 -15.65 -1.18
CA ALA A 131 6.08 -16.48 -0.09
C ALA A 131 4.66 -17.04 -0.37
N LEU A 132 3.76 -16.21 -0.92
CA LEU A 132 2.42 -16.63 -1.34
C LEU A 132 2.49 -17.64 -2.49
N SER A 133 3.35 -17.41 -3.47
CA SER A 133 3.59 -18.37 -4.57
C SER A 133 4.10 -19.70 -4.04
N ALA A 134 5.06 -19.69 -3.11
CA ALA A 134 5.58 -20.90 -2.47
C ALA A 134 4.51 -21.64 -1.64
N ALA A 135 3.53 -20.94 -1.11
CA ALA A 135 2.37 -21.51 -0.41
C ALA A 135 1.29 -22.04 -1.38
N GLY A 136 1.47 -21.88 -2.70
CA GLY A 136 0.56 -22.38 -3.73
C GLY A 136 -0.50 -21.39 -4.21
N CYS A 137 -0.39 -20.10 -3.84
CA CYS A 137 -1.23 -19.03 -4.40
C CYS A 137 -0.83 -18.76 -5.87
N ALA A 138 -1.82 -18.50 -6.73
CA ALA A 138 -1.56 -17.97 -8.06
C ALA A 138 -1.26 -16.46 -7.96
N VAL A 139 -0.01 -16.05 -8.13
CA VAL A 139 0.38 -14.64 -8.22
C VAL A 139 0.12 -14.16 -9.65
N LEU A 140 -0.92 -13.35 -9.81
CA LEU A 140 -1.41 -12.93 -11.13
C LEU A 140 -0.58 -11.76 -11.68
N THR A 141 -0.35 -11.78 -12.99
CA THR A 141 0.38 -10.73 -13.72
C THR A 141 -0.38 -10.27 -14.99
N PRO A 142 -1.66 -9.85 -14.84
CA PRO A 142 -2.48 -9.47 -15.99
C PRO A 142 -2.01 -8.15 -16.60
N ALA A 143 -2.30 -7.95 -17.89
CA ALA A 143 -1.99 -6.71 -18.62
C ALA A 143 -0.49 -6.35 -18.71
N HIS A 144 0.42 -7.30 -18.53
CA HIS A 144 1.85 -7.03 -18.69
C HIS A 144 2.14 -6.41 -20.06
N GLY A 145 2.87 -5.29 -20.07
CA GLY A 145 3.18 -4.50 -21.26
C GLY A 145 2.06 -3.58 -21.77
N ARG A 146 0.84 -3.63 -21.18
CA ARG A 146 -0.26 -2.74 -21.57
C ARG A 146 0.04 -1.29 -21.16
N CYS A 147 -0.28 -0.36 -22.04
CA CYS A 147 -0.11 1.08 -21.80
C CYS A 147 -1.17 1.60 -20.82
N VAL A 148 -0.75 2.52 -19.96
CA VAL A 148 -1.60 3.25 -19.01
C VAL A 148 -1.25 4.74 -19.11
N ASP A 149 -2.23 5.57 -19.47
CA ASP A 149 -2.07 7.02 -19.51
C ASP A 149 -2.39 7.63 -18.15
N ILE A 150 -1.41 8.27 -17.54
CA ILE A 150 -1.53 8.85 -16.20
C ILE A 150 -1.30 10.35 -16.28
N THR A 151 -2.24 11.14 -15.75
CA THR A 151 -2.06 12.57 -15.56
C THR A 151 -1.09 12.82 -14.42
N THR A 152 0.00 13.50 -14.71
CA THR A 152 1.03 13.91 -13.74
C THR A 152 1.05 15.43 -13.61
N ARG A 153 1.84 15.95 -12.66
CA ARG A 153 2.09 17.40 -12.58
C ARG A 153 2.75 18.01 -13.83
N PHE A 154 3.30 17.16 -14.71
CA PHE A 154 3.93 17.55 -15.97
C PHE A 154 3.06 17.26 -17.20
N GLY A 155 1.76 17.00 -17.00
CA GLY A 155 0.80 16.62 -18.04
C GLY A 155 0.56 15.11 -18.13
N LEU A 156 -0.13 14.73 -19.20
CA LEU A 156 -0.43 13.33 -19.49
C LEU A 156 0.85 12.60 -19.93
N ARG A 157 1.08 11.44 -19.34
CA ARG A 157 2.22 10.58 -19.63
C ARG A 157 1.75 9.15 -19.82
N THR A 158 2.32 8.47 -20.81
CA THR A 158 2.06 7.05 -21.07
C THR A 158 3.10 6.20 -20.35
N TYR A 159 2.63 5.22 -19.59
CA TYR A 159 3.43 4.24 -18.91
C TYR A 159 3.06 2.82 -19.39
N ASN A 160 3.98 1.88 -19.27
CA ASN A 160 3.70 0.46 -19.44
C ASN A 160 3.52 -0.18 -18.06
N LEU A 161 2.49 -1.01 -17.91
CA LEU A 161 2.35 -1.88 -16.75
C LEU A 161 3.39 -2.99 -16.84
N ASP A 162 4.21 -3.14 -15.82
CA ASP A 162 5.28 -4.13 -15.76
C ASP A 162 5.25 -4.89 -14.44
N TYR A 163 5.94 -6.02 -14.39
CA TYR A 163 5.98 -6.88 -13.20
C TYR A 163 7.42 -7.24 -12.83
N VAL A 164 7.73 -7.08 -11.56
CA VAL A 164 9.00 -7.49 -10.98
C VAL A 164 8.73 -8.48 -9.86
N ARG A 165 9.14 -9.72 -10.03
CA ARG A 165 8.89 -10.81 -9.07
C ARG A 165 7.42 -10.90 -8.65
N GLY A 166 6.49 -10.81 -9.60
CA GLY A 166 5.05 -10.89 -9.34
C GLY A 166 4.40 -9.60 -8.83
N VAL A 167 5.14 -8.51 -8.66
CA VAL A 167 4.63 -7.22 -8.20
C VAL A 167 4.50 -6.26 -9.37
N ALA A 168 3.30 -5.74 -9.58
CA ALA A 168 2.99 -4.76 -10.60
C ALA A 168 3.56 -3.38 -10.24
N LEU A 169 4.04 -2.68 -11.26
CA LEU A 169 4.47 -1.29 -11.20
C LEU A 169 4.30 -0.65 -12.58
N VAL A 170 4.51 0.65 -12.69
CA VAL A 170 4.49 1.33 -13.99
C VAL A 170 5.89 1.82 -14.37
N ARG A 171 6.24 1.71 -15.66
CA ARG A 171 7.46 2.25 -16.26
C ARG A 171 7.12 3.22 -17.38
N GLU A 172 7.87 4.31 -17.49
CA GLU A 172 7.66 5.27 -18.57
C GLU A 172 7.84 4.60 -19.94
N ALA A 173 6.88 4.77 -20.83
CA ALA A 173 6.91 4.17 -22.16
C ALA A 173 8.03 4.79 -23.01
N GLY A 174 8.71 3.94 -23.81
CA GLY A 174 9.78 4.40 -24.72
C GLY A 174 11.17 4.52 -24.09
N VAL A 175 11.30 4.41 -22.77
CA VAL A 175 12.61 4.39 -22.11
C VAL A 175 13.23 3.00 -22.22
N ARG A 176 14.21 2.83 -23.11
CA ARG A 176 14.98 1.58 -23.30
C ARG A 176 16.39 1.75 -22.74
N GLY A 177 16.89 0.78 -21.99
CA GLY A 177 18.29 0.71 -21.57
C GLY A 177 18.49 0.01 -20.24
N ALA A 178 19.73 -0.40 -19.94
CA ALA A 178 20.14 -1.05 -18.70
C ALA A 178 19.95 -0.20 -17.41
N GLY A 179 19.43 1.01 -17.55
CA GLY A 179 19.06 1.95 -16.49
C GLY A 179 17.55 2.18 -16.41
N CYS A 180 16.70 1.32 -17.01
CA CYS A 180 15.25 1.36 -16.76
C CYS A 180 15.02 1.21 -15.28
N GLY A 181 14.86 2.35 -14.58
CA GLY A 181 14.80 2.46 -13.14
C GLY A 181 13.75 1.56 -12.50
N ALA A 182 13.73 1.51 -11.19
CA ALA A 182 12.86 0.62 -10.38
C ALA A 182 11.34 0.84 -10.58
N GLY A 183 10.92 1.62 -11.59
CA GLY A 183 9.55 2.01 -11.88
C GLY A 183 9.26 3.46 -11.52
N ALA A 184 8.12 3.99 -11.94
CA ALA A 184 7.68 5.35 -11.65
C ALA A 184 6.79 5.39 -10.41
N HIS A 185 6.97 6.43 -9.58
CA HIS A 185 6.07 6.71 -8.47
C HIS A 185 4.72 7.20 -9.00
N THR A 186 3.64 6.62 -8.48
CA THR A 186 2.28 7.01 -8.87
C THR A 186 1.26 6.71 -7.79
N HIS A 187 0.34 7.64 -7.57
CA HIS A 187 -0.86 7.44 -6.74
C HIS A 187 -2.09 7.07 -7.59
N SER A 188 -1.92 6.95 -8.91
CA SER A 188 -3.03 6.68 -9.83
C SER A 188 -3.65 5.30 -9.61
N PRO A 189 -4.99 5.18 -9.61
CA PRO A 189 -5.68 3.89 -9.59
C PRO A 189 -5.72 3.21 -10.96
N LEU A 190 -5.31 3.90 -12.04
CA LEU A 190 -5.43 3.37 -13.40
C LEU A 190 -4.63 2.08 -13.62
N PRO A 191 -3.41 1.92 -13.06
CA PRO A 191 -2.67 0.66 -13.22
C PRO A 191 -3.42 -0.56 -12.71
N VAL A 192 -3.98 -0.52 -11.50
CA VAL A 192 -4.74 -1.66 -10.96
C VAL A 192 -6.04 -1.88 -11.73
N ARG A 193 -6.73 -0.81 -12.14
CA ARG A 193 -7.95 -0.92 -12.95
C ARG A 193 -7.67 -1.56 -14.30
N THR A 194 -6.55 -1.20 -14.95
CA THR A 194 -6.10 -1.82 -16.21
C THR A 194 -5.77 -3.30 -16.01
N ALA A 195 -5.09 -3.64 -14.91
CA ALA A 195 -4.77 -5.02 -14.57
C ALA A 195 -6.03 -5.86 -14.35
N LEU A 196 -6.98 -5.36 -13.55
CA LEU A 196 -8.23 -6.07 -13.23
C LEU A 196 -9.14 -6.22 -14.45
N ALA A 197 -9.25 -5.18 -15.29
CA ALA A 197 -10.00 -5.24 -16.55
C ALA A 197 -9.41 -6.30 -17.49
N ALA A 198 -8.09 -6.33 -17.65
CA ALA A 198 -7.43 -7.33 -18.50
C ALA A 198 -7.59 -8.77 -17.96
N ALA A 199 -7.57 -8.96 -16.63
CA ALA A 199 -7.84 -10.26 -16.03
C ALA A 199 -9.27 -10.73 -16.35
N ALA A 200 -10.26 -9.84 -16.25
CA ALA A 200 -11.66 -10.12 -16.60
C ALA A 200 -11.83 -10.40 -18.10
N GLU A 201 -11.20 -9.60 -18.97
CA GLU A 201 -11.23 -9.78 -20.43
C GLU A 201 -10.65 -11.15 -20.86
N ALA A 202 -9.60 -11.61 -20.17
CA ALA A 202 -8.97 -12.89 -20.46
C ALA A 202 -9.78 -14.11 -20.01
N GLY A 203 -10.85 -13.93 -19.23
CA GLY A 203 -11.68 -15.01 -18.69
C GLY A 203 -10.93 -15.93 -17.71
N GLY A 204 -9.78 -15.50 -17.22
CA GLY A 204 -8.98 -16.20 -16.22
C GLY A 204 -9.44 -15.93 -14.78
N PRO A 205 -8.71 -16.44 -13.78
CA PRO A 205 -9.03 -16.16 -12.38
C PRO A 205 -8.88 -14.66 -12.07
N LEU A 206 -9.86 -14.10 -11.38
CA LEU A 206 -9.76 -12.79 -10.78
C LEU A 206 -9.06 -12.89 -9.41
N PRO A 207 -8.34 -11.86 -8.95
CA PRO A 207 -7.73 -11.90 -7.64
C PRO A 207 -8.80 -11.91 -6.53
N GLU A 208 -8.64 -12.79 -5.57
CA GLU A 208 -9.41 -12.80 -4.32
C GLU A 208 -8.80 -11.84 -3.29
N LEU A 209 -7.51 -11.50 -3.45
CA LEU A 209 -6.82 -10.53 -2.61
C LEU A 209 -5.92 -9.64 -3.47
N VAL A 210 -6.06 -8.34 -3.31
CA VAL A 210 -5.15 -7.32 -3.85
C VAL A 210 -4.31 -6.75 -2.72
N VAL A 211 -2.99 -6.72 -2.91
CA VAL A 211 -2.03 -6.22 -1.92
C VAL A 211 -1.22 -5.08 -2.53
N GLY A 212 -1.12 -3.97 -1.82
CA GLY A 212 -0.37 -2.84 -2.38
C GLY A 212 -0.36 -1.59 -1.50
N ASP A 213 -0.26 -0.45 -2.18
CA ASP A 213 -0.31 0.88 -1.59
C ASP A 213 -1.15 1.83 -2.47
N HIS A 214 -1.50 3.01 -1.98
CA HIS A 214 -2.14 4.10 -2.70
C HIS A 214 -3.28 3.66 -3.65
N GLY A 215 -3.18 4.06 -4.93
CA GLY A 215 -4.18 3.78 -5.96
C GLY A 215 -4.35 2.29 -6.28
N TRP A 216 -3.38 1.42 -5.96
CA TRP A 216 -3.54 -0.03 -6.07
C TRP A 216 -4.63 -0.52 -5.14
N VAL A 217 -4.59 -0.09 -3.88
CA VAL A 217 -5.54 -0.51 -2.84
C VAL A 217 -6.89 0.17 -3.03
N CYS A 218 -6.90 1.52 -3.14
CA CYS A 218 -8.14 2.27 -3.29
C CYS A 218 -8.86 1.93 -4.60
N GLY A 219 -8.12 1.77 -5.70
CA GLY A 219 -8.70 1.42 -7.00
C GLY A 219 -9.32 0.03 -7.03
N ALA A 220 -8.67 -0.96 -6.39
CA ALA A 220 -9.20 -2.32 -6.26
C ALA A 220 -10.40 -2.37 -5.31
N GLY A 221 -10.29 -1.76 -4.14
CA GLY A 221 -11.38 -1.69 -3.16
C GLY A 221 -12.62 -0.98 -3.68
N GLN A 222 -12.44 0.09 -4.48
CA GLN A 222 -13.54 0.78 -5.16
C GLN A 222 -14.31 -0.14 -6.12
N LEU A 223 -13.62 -1.10 -6.75
CA LEU A 223 -14.23 -2.09 -7.65
C LEU A 223 -14.80 -3.32 -6.92
N GLY A 224 -14.73 -3.36 -5.59
CA GLY A 224 -15.28 -4.43 -4.76
C GLY A 224 -14.34 -5.61 -4.51
N PHE A 225 -13.06 -5.52 -4.89
CA PHE A 225 -12.06 -6.53 -4.55
C PHE A 225 -11.61 -6.38 -3.10
N VAL A 226 -11.31 -7.50 -2.44
CA VAL A 226 -10.67 -7.47 -1.12
C VAL A 226 -9.27 -6.89 -1.30
N ALA A 227 -9.00 -5.75 -0.65
CA ALA A 227 -7.73 -5.05 -0.76
C ALA A 227 -7.12 -4.76 0.62
N ILE A 228 -5.81 -4.95 0.74
CA ILE A 228 -5.03 -4.63 1.93
C ILE A 228 -3.78 -3.84 1.54
N GLY A 229 -3.31 -2.96 2.42
CA GLY A 229 -2.13 -2.16 2.06
C GLY A 229 -1.50 -1.36 3.16
N LEU A 230 -0.51 -0.57 2.74
CA LEU A 230 0.23 0.38 3.56
C LEU A 230 -0.26 1.79 3.23
N GLY A 231 -0.29 2.68 4.23
CA GLY A 231 -0.68 4.07 4.04
C GLY A 231 -0.03 5.01 5.04
N ASP A 232 0.32 6.22 4.60
CA ASP A 232 0.89 7.26 5.46
C ASP A 232 -0.19 8.22 5.99
N THR A 233 0.18 9.10 6.89
CA THR A 233 -0.71 10.08 7.54
C THR A 233 -1.32 11.06 6.55
N ASP A 234 -0.72 11.27 5.41
CA ASP A 234 -1.23 12.15 4.35
C ASP A 234 -2.06 11.44 3.27
N ASP A 235 -2.35 10.13 3.45
CA ASP A 235 -3.18 9.30 2.57
C ASP A 235 -4.58 9.00 3.13
N PRO A 236 -5.45 10.00 3.34
CA PRO A 236 -6.74 9.78 3.99
C PRO A 236 -7.65 8.80 3.22
N ALA A 237 -7.49 8.66 1.90
CA ALA A 237 -8.32 7.79 1.09
C ALA A 237 -8.26 6.32 1.50
N LEU A 238 -7.09 5.82 1.88
CA LEU A 238 -6.91 4.44 2.32
C LEU A 238 -7.73 4.17 3.58
N PHE A 239 -7.62 5.05 4.57
CA PHE A 239 -8.30 4.93 5.87
C PHE A 239 -9.80 5.19 5.77
N VAL A 240 -10.24 6.10 4.89
CA VAL A 240 -11.66 6.26 4.54
C VAL A 240 -12.18 5.00 3.86
N GLY A 241 -11.42 4.44 2.92
CA GLY A 241 -11.76 3.17 2.27
C GLY A 241 -11.95 2.04 3.27
N GLU A 242 -11.09 1.96 4.30
CA GLU A 242 -11.24 1.00 5.40
C GLU A 242 -12.48 1.29 6.25
N ALA A 243 -12.70 2.56 6.65
CA ALA A 243 -13.86 2.95 7.44
C ALA A 243 -15.21 2.71 6.72
N GLU A 244 -15.23 2.81 5.39
CA GLU A 244 -16.41 2.53 4.56
C GLU A 244 -16.51 1.06 4.12
N GLY A 245 -15.60 0.18 4.57
CA GLY A 245 -15.58 -1.25 4.24
C GLY A 245 -15.21 -1.56 2.78
N ARG A 246 -14.52 -0.63 2.09
CA ARG A 246 -14.00 -0.81 0.74
C ARG A 246 -12.60 -1.42 0.73
N VAL A 247 -11.81 -1.09 1.73
CA VAL A 247 -10.48 -1.64 1.99
C VAL A 247 -10.56 -2.49 3.25
N SER A 248 -9.91 -3.64 3.25
CA SER A 248 -10.03 -4.59 4.36
C SER A 248 -9.07 -4.26 5.52
N VAL A 249 -7.83 -3.89 5.20
CA VAL A 249 -6.81 -3.54 6.20
C VAL A 249 -5.87 -2.49 5.62
N VAL A 250 -5.62 -1.44 6.40
CA VAL A 250 -4.59 -0.45 6.11
C VAL A 250 -3.61 -0.40 7.27
N VAL A 251 -2.33 -0.59 6.98
CA VAL A 251 -1.26 -0.47 7.97
C VAL A 251 -0.75 0.97 7.97
N PRO A 252 -0.95 1.74 9.05
CA PRO A 252 -0.40 3.09 9.13
C PRO A 252 1.11 3.04 9.33
N LEU A 253 1.88 3.65 8.42
CA LEU A 253 3.31 3.83 8.52
C LEU A 253 3.81 4.89 7.52
N ASP A 254 4.95 5.52 7.82
CA ASP A 254 5.67 6.35 6.84
C ASP A 254 6.27 5.44 5.77
N ASP A 255 5.76 5.54 4.55
CA ASP A 255 6.15 4.70 3.43
C ASP A 255 7.28 5.29 2.56
N ALA A 256 7.72 6.51 2.87
CA ALA A 256 8.81 7.19 2.20
C ALA A 256 10.21 6.87 2.75
N VAL A 257 10.31 5.96 3.72
CA VAL A 257 11.59 5.55 4.30
C VAL A 257 12.43 4.69 3.34
N ARG A 258 13.69 4.46 3.68
CA ARG A 258 14.61 3.64 2.88
C ARG A 258 14.11 2.20 2.72
N SER A 259 14.32 1.63 1.54
CA SER A 259 13.85 0.28 1.21
C SER A 259 14.41 -0.84 2.11
N ASP A 260 15.63 -0.67 2.64
CA ASP A 260 16.25 -1.65 3.53
C ASP A 260 15.60 -1.70 4.92
N TYR A 261 14.89 -0.64 5.33
CA TYR A 261 14.16 -0.59 6.60
C TYR A 261 12.92 -1.49 6.63
N TYR A 262 12.40 -1.90 5.46
CA TYR A 262 11.27 -2.83 5.38
C TYR A 262 11.64 -4.30 5.70
N ARG A 263 12.93 -4.66 5.74
CA ARG A 263 13.35 -6.07 5.98
C ARG A 263 12.86 -6.65 7.32
N PRO A 264 12.94 -5.96 8.48
CA PRO A 264 12.37 -6.47 9.73
C PRO A 264 10.86 -6.60 9.67
N LEU A 265 10.16 -5.63 9.04
CA LEU A 265 8.72 -5.65 8.81
C LEU A 265 8.32 -6.88 7.96
N THR A 266 9.01 -7.11 6.85
CA THR A 266 8.79 -8.27 5.98
C THR A 266 8.90 -9.59 6.76
N ARG A 267 9.96 -9.74 7.56
CA ARG A 267 10.16 -10.95 8.38
C ARG A 267 9.05 -11.12 9.40
N TYR A 268 8.64 -10.05 10.06
CA TYR A 268 7.55 -10.07 11.03
C TYR A 268 6.25 -10.53 10.37
N VAL A 269 5.84 -9.89 9.28
CA VAL A 269 4.61 -10.22 8.55
C VAL A 269 4.62 -11.68 8.07
N LEU A 270 5.71 -12.13 7.45
CA LEU A 270 5.82 -13.51 6.97
C LEU A 270 5.78 -14.52 8.11
N ASN A 271 6.43 -14.22 9.25
CA ASN A 271 6.36 -15.08 10.43
C ASN A 271 4.94 -15.17 11.00
N ARG A 272 4.25 -14.02 11.14
CA ARG A 272 2.87 -13.97 11.65
C ARG A 272 1.89 -14.67 10.73
N ALA A 273 2.09 -14.57 9.41
CA ALA A 273 1.29 -15.27 8.41
C ALA A 273 1.65 -16.77 8.25
N CYS A 274 2.63 -17.30 8.99
CA CYS A 274 3.16 -18.66 8.83
C CYS A 274 3.69 -18.95 7.42
N LEU A 275 4.22 -17.92 6.73
CA LEU A 275 4.78 -17.98 5.38
C LEU A 275 6.32 -17.93 5.37
N SER A 276 6.96 -18.02 6.51
CA SER A 276 8.43 -18.05 6.63
C SER A 276 8.96 -19.42 6.17
N GLN A 277 9.91 -19.43 5.23
CA GLN A 277 10.67 -20.61 4.81
C GLN A 277 11.94 -20.76 5.66
#